data_69e1cca44ce731b24fb18fe48c9cc94c
#
_entry.id   69e1cca44ce731b24fb18fe48c9cc94c
#
_cell.length_a   1.000
_cell.length_b   1.000
_cell.length_c   1.000
_cell.angle_alpha   90.00
_cell.angle_beta   90.00
_cell.angle_gamma   90.00
#
_symmetry.space_group_name_H-M   'P 1'
#
loop_
_entity.id
_entity.type
_entity.pdbx_description
1 polymer ?
#
loop_
_entity_poly.entity_id
_entity_poly.type
_entity_poly.pdbx_seq_one_letter_code
_entity_poly.pdbx_strand_id
1 'polypeptide(L)'
;MAETIRKSTFEKDFIERTYSSVVSDVTIAFSELVANSWDAGATTVNITLPSKANEKIIIEDNGSGMTDDEFQERWMVIAYNRVAHQGQYIEYTSLQGKAKRLAYGRNGIGRHSMLCFNDQYEVETWRNGTCNKYLISVDGGDSAFSVIEHNIFSREGHGTKLSVKAVKKIPQKKEVKQTLGYRFLFDPEF
;
A
#
# COMPACT_ATOMS: atom_id res chain seq x y z
N MET A 1 26.65 37.15 2.49
CA MET A 1 26.64 36.11 1.44
C MET A 1 25.51 35.17 1.79
N ALA A 2 24.58 34.94 0.89
CA ALA A 2 23.48 33.99 1.16
C ALA A 2 24.03 32.56 1.16
N GLU A 3 23.79 31.81 2.22
CA GLU A 3 24.17 30.41 2.35
C GLU A 3 23.33 29.59 1.37
N THR A 4 23.96 28.97 0.39
CA THR A 4 23.24 28.12 -0.58
C THR A 4 23.04 26.74 0.05
N ILE A 5 21.84 26.46 0.53
CA ILE A 5 21.46 25.13 1.02
C ILE A 5 21.38 24.18 -0.18
N ARG A 6 22.19 23.12 -0.18
CA ARG A 6 22.15 22.07 -1.19
C ARG A 6 21.39 20.87 -0.62
N LYS A 7 20.41 20.35 -1.38
CA LYS A 7 19.63 19.15 -1.04
C LYS A 7 20.00 18.02 -2.00
N SER A 8 19.94 16.79 -1.53
CA SER A 8 19.98 15.62 -2.40
C SER A 8 18.69 15.52 -3.22
N THR A 9 18.77 14.94 -4.40
CA THR A 9 17.63 14.67 -5.29
C THR A 9 17.58 13.19 -5.64
N PHE A 10 16.46 12.74 -6.18
CA PHE A 10 16.22 11.36 -6.61
C PHE A 10 16.29 11.27 -8.13
N GLU A 11 16.94 10.23 -8.64
CA GLU A 11 16.80 9.86 -10.05
C GLU A 11 15.43 9.27 -10.29
N LYS A 12 14.90 9.42 -11.51
CA LYS A 12 13.55 8.94 -11.89
C LYS A 12 13.37 7.42 -11.66
N ASP A 13 14.45 6.65 -11.84
CA ASP A 13 14.48 5.20 -11.64
C ASP A 13 14.86 4.76 -10.21
N PHE A 14 14.94 5.72 -9.25
CA PHE A 14 15.34 5.45 -7.86
C PHE A 14 14.51 4.32 -7.23
N ILE A 15 13.18 4.38 -7.35
CA ILE A 15 12.28 3.36 -6.79
C ILE A 15 12.57 1.99 -7.43
N GLU A 16 12.68 1.93 -8.75
CA GLU A 16 12.93 0.68 -9.47
C GLU A 16 14.27 0.05 -9.12
N ARG A 17 15.33 0.85 -9.01
CA ARG A 17 16.68 0.36 -8.68
C ARG A 17 16.84 0.00 -7.21
N THR A 18 16.26 0.78 -6.31
CA THR A 18 16.43 0.59 -4.86
C THR A 18 15.49 -0.47 -4.30
N TYR A 19 14.29 -0.59 -4.87
CA TYR A 19 13.24 -1.49 -4.39
C TYR A 19 12.84 -2.52 -5.45
N SER A 20 13.78 -2.94 -6.26
CA SER A 20 13.56 -3.81 -7.42
C SER A 20 12.72 -5.06 -7.11
N SER A 21 12.95 -5.74 -6.00
CA SER A 21 12.19 -6.94 -5.62
C SER A 21 10.70 -6.66 -5.43
N VAL A 22 10.35 -5.52 -4.83
CA VAL A 22 8.97 -5.12 -4.52
C VAL A 22 8.22 -4.63 -5.77
N VAL A 23 8.93 -3.96 -6.68
CA VAL A 23 8.32 -3.39 -7.90
C VAL A 23 8.52 -4.26 -9.15
N SER A 24 9.26 -5.36 -9.07
CA SER A 24 9.51 -6.24 -10.21
C SER A 24 8.95 -7.65 -10.08
N ASP A 25 8.61 -8.12 -8.87
CA ASP A 25 8.06 -9.46 -8.63
C ASP A 25 6.58 -9.38 -8.23
N VAL A 26 5.71 -9.96 -9.05
CA VAL A 26 4.25 -9.96 -8.85
C VAL A 26 3.87 -10.65 -7.53
N THR A 27 4.54 -11.74 -7.18
CA THR A 27 4.22 -12.53 -5.98
C THR A 27 4.61 -11.81 -4.71
N ILE A 28 5.77 -11.15 -4.73
CA ILE A 28 6.23 -10.28 -3.64
C ILE A 28 5.29 -9.09 -3.53
N ALA A 29 4.93 -8.44 -4.64
CA ALA A 29 4.04 -7.29 -4.64
C ALA A 29 2.69 -7.62 -3.98
N PHE A 30 2.02 -8.71 -4.36
CA PHE A 30 0.77 -9.12 -3.71
C PHE A 30 0.95 -9.47 -2.24
N SER A 31 2.04 -10.15 -1.88
CA SER A 31 2.32 -10.49 -0.49
C SER A 31 2.46 -9.24 0.39
N GLU A 32 3.17 -8.24 -0.09
CA GLU A 32 3.36 -6.96 0.62
C GLU A 32 2.06 -6.15 0.73
N LEU A 33 1.27 -6.09 -0.37
CA LEU A 33 0.01 -5.37 -0.37
C LEU A 33 -1.00 -5.99 0.62
N VAL A 34 -1.12 -7.32 0.66
CA VAL A 34 -1.97 -8.03 1.62
C VAL A 34 -1.41 -7.93 3.05
N ALA A 35 -0.09 -7.95 3.23
CA ALA A 35 0.54 -7.72 4.52
C ALA A 35 0.22 -6.32 5.08
N ASN A 36 0.10 -5.30 4.23
CA ASN A 36 -0.34 -3.97 4.68
C ASN A 36 -1.79 -3.97 5.18
N SER A 37 -2.69 -4.70 4.52
CA SER A 37 -4.06 -4.89 5.00
C SER A 37 -4.10 -5.65 6.34
N TRP A 38 -3.27 -6.69 6.48
CA TRP A 38 -3.04 -7.36 7.77
C TRP A 38 -2.61 -6.35 8.84
N ASP A 39 -1.64 -5.53 8.54
CA ASP A 39 -1.10 -4.53 9.46
C ASP A 39 -2.06 -3.37 9.76
N ALA A 40 -3.06 -3.16 8.93
CA ALA A 40 -4.18 -2.24 9.19
C ALA A 40 -5.28 -2.84 10.06
N GLY A 41 -5.13 -4.07 10.56
CA GLY A 41 -6.14 -4.75 11.37
C GLY A 41 -7.33 -5.28 10.56
N ALA A 42 -7.18 -5.45 9.25
CA ALA A 42 -8.22 -6.01 8.41
C ALA A 42 -8.50 -7.48 8.76
N THR A 43 -9.76 -7.88 8.64
CA THR A 43 -10.20 -9.28 8.73
C THR A 43 -10.62 -9.83 7.37
N THR A 44 -10.67 -8.96 6.36
CA THR A 44 -11.05 -9.34 4.99
C THR A 44 -10.31 -8.49 3.99
N VAL A 45 -9.76 -9.14 2.97
CA VAL A 45 -9.13 -8.50 1.83
C VAL A 45 -9.74 -9.04 0.53
N ASN A 46 -10.34 -8.16 -0.25
CA ASN A 46 -10.92 -8.48 -1.54
C ASN A 46 -9.94 -8.12 -2.66
N ILE A 47 -9.61 -9.08 -3.52
CA ILE A 47 -8.67 -8.91 -4.61
C ILE A 47 -9.37 -9.13 -5.94
N THR A 48 -9.39 -8.09 -6.80
CA THR A 48 -9.83 -8.17 -8.18
C THR A 48 -8.62 -8.20 -9.09
N LEU A 49 -8.51 -9.24 -9.92
CA LEU A 49 -7.43 -9.41 -10.88
C LEU A 49 -7.91 -9.13 -12.30
N PRO A 50 -7.09 -8.49 -13.14
CA PRO A 50 -7.41 -8.22 -14.54
C PRO A 50 -7.41 -9.52 -15.36
N SER A 51 -8.23 -9.56 -16.39
CA SER A 51 -8.23 -10.63 -17.40
C SER A 51 -7.30 -10.31 -18.57
N LYS A 52 -7.03 -9.04 -18.81
CA LYS A 52 -6.17 -8.52 -19.89
C LYS A 52 -5.46 -7.23 -19.48
N ALA A 53 -4.50 -6.82 -20.28
CA ALA A 53 -3.79 -5.55 -20.10
C ALA A 53 -4.75 -4.35 -20.04
N ASN A 54 -4.37 -3.32 -19.30
CA ASN A 54 -5.11 -2.09 -19.05
C ASN A 54 -6.40 -2.22 -18.21
N GLU A 55 -6.77 -3.42 -17.78
CA GLU A 55 -7.79 -3.58 -16.74
C GLU A 55 -7.21 -3.33 -15.36
N LYS A 56 -8.09 -3.03 -14.40
CA LYS A 56 -7.65 -2.69 -13.04
C LYS A 56 -7.34 -3.94 -12.20
N ILE A 57 -6.24 -3.85 -11.44
CA ILE A 57 -6.03 -4.61 -10.22
C ILE A 57 -6.62 -3.78 -9.10
N ILE A 58 -7.41 -4.41 -8.22
CA ILE A 58 -7.98 -3.76 -7.04
C ILE A 58 -7.70 -4.63 -5.82
N ILE A 59 -7.23 -4.03 -4.75
CA ILE A 59 -7.09 -4.64 -3.43
C ILE A 59 -7.83 -3.74 -2.45
N GLU A 60 -8.86 -4.27 -1.82
CA GLU A 60 -9.72 -3.54 -0.88
C GLU A 60 -9.81 -4.30 0.43
N ASP A 61 -9.54 -3.62 1.54
CA ASP A 61 -9.59 -4.16 2.89
C ASP A 61 -10.57 -3.40 3.79
N ASN A 62 -10.97 -4.06 4.88
CA ASN A 62 -11.77 -3.50 5.95
C ASN A 62 -10.93 -3.11 7.19
N GLY A 63 -9.67 -2.77 6.99
CA GLY A 63 -8.76 -2.30 8.03
C GLY A 63 -9.12 -0.92 8.58
N SER A 64 -8.27 -0.38 9.43
CA SER A 64 -8.53 0.89 10.14
C SER A 64 -8.71 2.12 9.23
N GLY A 65 -8.25 2.07 8.00
CA GLY A 65 -8.12 3.25 7.15
C GLY A 65 -7.15 4.29 7.71
N MET A 66 -7.01 5.41 7.03
CA MET A 66 -6.14 6.53 7.43
C MET A 66 -6.87 7.85 7.27
N THR A 67 -6.55 8.82 8.14
CA THR A 67 -6.85 10.25 7.89
C THR A 67 -5.85 10.82 6.89
N ASP A 68 -6.06 12.05 6.42
CA ASP A 68 -5.12 12.74 5.53
C ASP A 68 -3.75 12.94 6.19
N ASP A 69 -3.70 13.36 7.46
CA ASP A 69 -2.47 13.52 8.23
C ASP A 69 -1.72 12.18 8.35
N GLU A 70 -2.43 11.10 8.71
CA GLU A 70 -1.84 9.76 8.79
C GLU A 70 -1.33 9.24 7.44
N PHE A 71 -2.04 9.58 6.35
CA PHE A 71 -1.57 9.24 5.01
C PHE A 71 -0.24 9.94 4.72
N GLN A 72 -0.13 11.24 4.98
CA GLN A 72 1.11 11.99 4.79
C GLN A 72 2.24 11.47 5.68
N GLU A 73 1.98 11.22 6.97
CA GLU A 73 2.98 10.80 7.95
C GLU A 73 3.45 9.34 7.79
N ARG A 74 2.62 8.48 7.20
CA ARG A 74 2.88 7.04 7.13
C ARG A 74 3.02 6.55 5.69
N TRP A 75 2.06 6.88 4.80
CA TRP A 75 2.06 6.38 3.44
C TRP A 75 3.14 7.04 2.59
N MET A 76 3.29 8.35 2.71
CA MET A 76 4.24 9.14 1.93
C MET A 76 5.68 9.09 2.47
N VAL A 77 5.91 8.50 3.64
CA VAL A 77 7.26 8.35 4.22
C VAL A 77 7.89 7.05 3.74
N ILE A 78 8.93 7.15 2.91
CA ILE A 78 9.73 6.00 2.44
C ILE A 78 10.42 5.33 3.65
N ALA A 79 10.42 4.00 3.66
CA ALA A 79 11.01 3.20 4.74
C ALA A 79 10.41 3.48 6.14
N TYR A 80 9.14 3.90 6.20
CA TYR A 80 8.44 4.12 7.46
C TYR A 80 8.51 2.89 8.38
N ASN A 81 9.14 3.05 9.53
CA ASN A 81 9.27 1.96 10.51
C ASN A 81 8.02 1.88 11.39
N ARG A 82 7.05 1.06 10.94
CA ARG A 82 5.79 0.86 11.65
C ARG A 82 6.00 0.41 13.11
N VAL A 83 6.91 -0.54 13.34
CA VAL A 83 7.13 -1.11 14.67
C VAL A 83 7.65 -0.05 15.66
N ALA A 84 8.53 0.84 15.20
CA ALA A 84 9.05 1.94 16.03
C ALA A 84 7.96 2.97 16.39
N HIS A 85 7.01 3.23 15.48
CA HIS A 85 5.99 4.26 15.69
C HIS A 85 4.68 3.74 16.27
N GLN A 86 4.29 2.48 15.96
CA GLN A 86 2.97 1.93 16.28
C GLN A 86 3.05 0.64 17.13
N GLY A 87 4.27 0.15 17.42
CA GLY A 87 4.47 -1.09 18.17
C GLY A 87 4.35 -2.37 17.34
N GLN A 88 4.63 -3.49 17.99
CA GLN A 88 4.69 -4.81 17.37
C GLN A 88 3.32 -5.48 17.19
N TYR A 89 2.31 -5.01 17.92
CA TYR A 89 0.98 -5.61 17.91
C TYR A 89 -0.02 -4.73 17.18
N ILE A 90 -0.96 -5.38 16.54
CA ILE A 90 -2.07 -4.77 15.79
C ILE A 90 -3.36 -5.17 16.48
N GLU A 91 -4.27 -4.22 16.68
CA GLU A 91 -5.62 -4.47 17.13
C GLU A 91 -6.54 -4.69 15.93
N TYR A 92 -7.43 -5.67 16.03
CA TYR A 92 -8.44 -5.89 15.00
C TYR A 92 -9.49 -4.79 15.06
N THR A 93 -9.78 -4.17 13.93
CA THR A 93 -10.80 -3.11 13.85
C THR A 93 -12.21 -3.63 14.16
N SER A 94 -12.52 -4.87 13.82
CA SER A 94 -13.83 -5.50 14.04
C SER A 94 -14.04 -6.08 15.44
N LEU A 95 -12.98 -6.28 16.24
CA LEU A 95 -13.05 -6.96 17.55
C LEU A 95 -12.88 -6.04 18.75
N GLN A 96 -12.92 -4.72 18.55
CA GLN A 96 -12.88 -3.69 19.60
C GLN A 96 -11.82 -3.95 20.68
N GLY A 97 -10.58 -4.19 20.30
CA GLY A 97 -9.43 -4.36 21.20
C GLY A 97 -9.37 -5.68 21.96
N LYS A 98 -10.24 -6.65 21.67
CA LYS A 98 -10.25 -7.96 22.35
C LYS A 98 -9.23 -8.95 21.82
N ALA A 99 -8.73 -8.74 20.61
CA ALA A 99 -7.70 -9.59 20.00
C ALA A 99 -6.59 -8.73 19.41
N LYS A 100 -5.36 -9.25 19.52
CA LYS A 100 -4.15 -8.62 18.96
C LYS A 100 -3.39 -9.64 18.15
N ARG A 101 -2.78 -9.20 17.05
CA ARG A 101 -1.87 -10.02 16.25
C ARG A 101 -0.54 -9.33 16.03
N LEU A 102 0.50 -10.09 15.71
CA LEU A 102 1.81 -9.51 15.38
C LEU A 102 1.76 -8.81 14.03
N ALA A 103 2.45 -7.68 13.94
CA ALA A 103 2.66 -6.99 12.67
C ALA A 103 3.49 -7.86 11.71
N TYR A 104 3.12 -7.84 10.45
CA TYR A 104 3.78 -8.59 9.39
C TYR A 104 4.88 -7.77 8.71
N GLY A 105 4.58 -6.52 8.34
CA GLY A 105 5.48 -5.63 7.60
C GLY A 105 6.60 -5.08 8.46
N ARG A 106 7.84 -5.08 7.91
CA ARG A 106 9.04 -4.61 8.61
C ARG A 106 9.74 -3.43 7.93
N ASN A 107 9.67 -3.34 6.61
CA ASN A 107 10.56 -2.48 5.82
C ASN A 107 9.92 -1.19 5.31
N GLY A 108 8.61 -1.01 5.47
CA GLY A 108 7.90 0.23 5.14
C GLY A 108 7.87 0.65 3.65
N ILE A 109 8.19 -0.28 2.74
CA ILE A 109 8.29 -0.05 1.29
C ILE A 109 7.17 -0.76 0.55
N GLY A 110 6.73 -1.90 1.06
CA GLY A 110 5.77 -2.79 0.42
C GLY A 110 4.43 -2.15 0.06
N ARG A 111 4.05 -1.05 0.74
CA ARG A 111 2.86 -0.27 0.43
C ARG A 111 2.82 0.32 -0.98
N HIS A 112 4.00 0.53 -1.59
CA HIS A 112 4.13 1.05 -2.95
C HIS A 112 4.23 -0.06 -4.02
N SER A 113 3.94 -1.32 -3.67
CA SER A 113 4.04 -2.47 -4.59
C SER A 113 3.07 -2.41 -5.78
N MET A 114 2.07 -1.52 -5.77
CA MET A 114 1.26 -1.21 -6.97
C MET A 114 2.12 -0.69 -8.13
N LEU A 115 3.30 -0.12 -7.86
CA LEU A 115 4.28 0.31 -8.87
C LEU A 115 4.87 -0.86 -9.67
N CYS A 116 4.70 -2.11 -9.23
CA CYS A 116 4.99 -3.31 -10.02
C CYS A 116 4.17 -3.37 -11.33
N PHE A 117 3.01 -2.74 -11.34
CA PHE A 117 2.03 -2.85 -12.43
C PHE A 117 1.93 -1.60 -13.30
N ASN A 118 2.23 -0.42 -12.75
CA ASN A 118 2.21 0.86 -13.46
C ASN A 118 3.03 1.90 -12.67
N ASP A 119 3.42 3.01 -13.31
CA ASP A 119 4.08 4.15 -12.66
C ASP A 119 3.11 5.03 -11.87
N GLN A 120 1.81 4.79 -12.00
CA GLN A 120 0.77 5.49 -11.25
C GLN A 120 -0.24 4.51 -10.66
N TYR A 121 -0.71 4.79 -9.45
CA TYR A 121 -1.76 4.04 -8.79
C TYR A 121 -2.60 4.92 -7.87
N GLU A 122 -3.84 4.48 -7.61
CA GLU A 122 -4.79 5.18 -6.74
C GLU A 122 -4.79 4.55 -5.34
N VAL A 123 -4.89 5.38 -4.31
CA VAL A 123 -5.18 5.00 -2.92
C VAL A 123 -6.47 5.68 -2.50
N GLU A 124 -7.50 4.91 -2.18
CA GLU A 124 -8.68 5.37 -1.46
C GLU A 124 -8.57 4.87 -0.02
N THR A 125 -8.61 5.73 0.97
CA THR A 125 -8.62 5.34 2.38
C THR A 125 -9.68 6.11 3.11
N TRP A 126 -10.47 5.43 3.96
CA TRP A 126 -11.63 6.05 4.61
C TRP A 126 -11.77 5.63 6.06
N ARG A 127 -12.19 6.59 6.87
CA ARG A 127 -12.51 6.44 8.29
C ARG A 127 -13.35 7.64 8.75
N ASN A 128 -14.24 7.41 9.74
CA ASN A 128 -15.06 8.46 10.36
C ASN A 128 -15.90 9.26 9.36
N GLY A 129 -16.49 8.58 8.36
CA GLY A 129 -17.37 9.21 7.36
C GLY A 129 -16.64 9.95 6.22
N THR A 130 -15.32 10.02 6.25
CA THR A 130 -14.51 10.72 5.23
C THR A 130 -13.63 9.73 4.46
N CYS A 131 -13.63 9.83 3.15
CA CYS A 131 -12.74 9.13 2.25
C CYS A 131 -11.80 10.11 1.55
N ASN A 132 -10.51 9.84 1.63
CA ASN A 132 -9.48 10.52 0.86
C ASN A 132 -9.03 9.62 -0.29
N LYS A 133 -9.05 10.14 -1.50
CA LYS A 133 -8.58 9.46 -2.70
C LYS A 133 -7.40 10.20 -3.31
N TYR A 134 -6.28 9.53 -3.42
CA TYR A 134 -5.02 10.05 -3.95
C TYR A 134 -4.64 9.32 -5.24
N LEU A 135 -4.13 10.05 -6.22
CA LEU A 135 -3.39 9.49 -7.35
C LEU A 135 -1.90 9.72 -7.10
N ILE A 136 -1.16 8.63 -6.95
CA ILE A 136 0.28 8.64 -6.73
C ILE A 136 0.99 8.34 -8.05
N SER A 137 2.04 9.10 -8.35
CA SER A 137 2.90 8.92 -9.53
C SER A 137 4.35 8.85 -9.14
N VAL A 138 5.11 7.96 -9.80
CA VAL A 138 6.58 7.99 -9.72
C VAL A 138 7.06 9.34 -10.27
N ASP A 139 7.97 9.94 -9.56
CA ASP A 139 8.58 11.21 -9.87
C ASP A 139 10.12 11.05 -9.86
N GLY A 140 10.81 12.12 -10.14
CA GLY A 140 12.26 12.25 -10.03
C GLY A 140 12.60 13.69 -9.65
N GLY A 141 13.79 13.94 -9.16
CA GLY A 141 14.19 15.26 -8.67
C GLY A 141 14.05 15.39 -7.17
N ASP A 142 13.13 16.20 -6.67
CA ASP A 142 13.00 16.47 -5.22
C ASP A 142 12.27 15.34 -4.46
N SER A 143 11.51 14.49 -5.15
CA SER A 143 10.80 13.36 -4.54
C SER A 143 10.88 12.10 -5.40
N ALA A 144 10.77 10.94 -4.77
CA ALA A 144 10.77 9.65 -5.47
C ALA A 144 9.40 9.35 -6.08
N PHE A 145 8.33 9.85 -5.48
CA PHE A 145 6.96 9.82 -5.97
C PHE A 145 6.17 10.98 -5.35
N SER A 146 5.10 11.38 -6.02
CA SER A 146 4.26 12.52 -5.64
C SER A 146 2.78 12.16 -5.70
N VAL A 147 1.97 12.82 -4.88
CA VAL A 147 0.52 12.88 -5.05
C VAL A 147 0.23 13.91 -6.13
N ILE A 148 -0.37 13.48 -7.24
CA ILE A 148 -0.71 14.37 -8.36
C ILE A 148 -2.18 14.75 -8.40
N GLU A 149 -3.05 14.00 -7.68
CA GLU A 149 -4.46 14.33 -7.48
C GLU A 149 -4.88 13.91 -6.08
N HIS A 150 -5.71 14.74 -5.41
CA HIS A 150 -6.35 14.44 -4.13
C HIS A 150 -7.83 14.87 -4.18
N ASN A 151 -8.72 13.93 -3.89
CA ASN A 151 -10.16 14.14 -3.84
C ASN A 151 -10.71 13.66 -2.49
N ILE A 152 -11.69 14.38 -1.94
CA ILE A 152 -12.33 14.06 -0.67
C ILE A 152 -13.83 13.88 -0.91
N PHE A 153 -14.40 12.81 -0.35
CA PHE A 153 -15.84 12.55 -0.40
C PHE A 153 -16.31 11.76 0.82
N SER A 154 -17.63 11.70 1.03
CA SER A 154 -18.21 10.96 2.14
C SER A 154 -18.23 9.47 1.84
N ARG A 155 -17.78 8.64 2.81
CA ARG A 155 -17.86 7.18 2.77
C ARG A 155 -17.95 6.62 4.19
N GLU A 156 -18.99 5.84 4.46
CA GLU A 156 -19.20 5.20 5.75
C GLU A 156 -18.24 4.01 5.96
N GLY A 157 -18.04 3.67 7.25
CA GLY A 157 -17.14 2.58 7.65
C GLY A 157 -15.67 2.98 7.65
N HIS A 158 -14.80 2.01 7.42
CA HIS A 158 -13.34 2.19 7.41
C HIS A 158 -12.70 1.17 6.46
N GLY A 159 -11.51 1.48 5.97
CA GLY A 159 -10.75 0.59 5.10
C GLY A 159 -9.81 1.33 4.16
N THR A 160 -9.14 0.54 3.33
CA THR A 160 -8.27 1.05 2.26
C THR A 160 -8.53 0.29 0.98
N LYS A 161 -8.53 0.98 -0.15
CA LYS A 161 -8.64 0.42 -1.47
C LYS A 161 -7.52 0.96 -2.35
N LEU A 162 -6.72 0.04 -2.86
CA LEU A 162 -5.66 0.32 -3.81
C LEU A 162 -6.12 -0.10 -5.20
N SER A 163 -5.89 0.73 -6.20
CA SER A 163 -6.19 0.37 -7.58
C SER A 163 -5.14 0.84 -8.56
N VAL A 164 -4.85 -0.01 -9.56
CA VAL A 164 -3.86 0.28 -10.61
C VAL A 164 -4.28 -0.36 -11.92
N LYS A 165 -4.01 0.29 -13.05
CA LYS A 165 -4.11 -0.34 -14.38
C LYS A 165 -2.93 -1.28 -14.59
N ALA A 166 -3.17 -2.54 -14.95
CA ALA A 166 -2.13 -3.52 -15.25
C ALA A 166 -1.50 -3.24 -16.63
N VAL A 167 -0.45 -2.43 -16.65
CA VAL A 167 0.27 -2.03 -17.88
C VAL A 167 1.57 -2.80 -18.01
N LYS A 168 2.42 -2.79 -16.97
CA LYS A 168 3.75 -3.42 -16.98
C LYS A 168 3.66 -4.94 -16.88
N LYS A 169 2.77 -5.45 -16.03
CA LYS A 169 2.61 -6.88 -15.72
C LYS A 169 1.15 -7.24 -15.50
N ILE A 170 0.77 -8.43 -15.96
CA ILE A 170 -0.56 -9.01 -15.75
C ILE A 170 -0.42 -10.17 -14.79
N PRO A 171 -0.97 -10.08 -13.55
CA PRO A 171 -0.85 -11.15 -12.57
C PRO A 171 -1.65 -12.39 -12.98
N GLN A 172 -1.05 -13.57 -12.79
CA GLN A 172 -1.72 -14.84 -13.02
C GLN A 172 -2.49 -15.25 -11.78
N LYS A 173 -3.81 -15.46 -11.91
CA LYS A 173 -4.71 -15.79 -10.79
C LYS A 173 -4.25 -17.00 -9.98
N LYS A 174 -3.74 -18.05 -10.64
CA LYS A 174 -3.24 -19.26 -9.98
C LYS A 174 -2.03 -18.95 -9.10
N GLU A 175 -1.08 -18.19 -9.62
CA GLU A 175 0.15 -17.80 -8.93
C GLU A 175 -0.16 -16.94 -7.70
N VAL A 176 -0.99 -15.90 -7.85
CA VAL A 176 -1.41 -15.04 -6.74
C VAL A 176 -2.09 -15.86 -5.64
N LYS A 177 -3.03 -16.75 -5.99
CA LYS A 177 -3.72 -17.62 -5.01
C LYS A 177 -2.74 -18.53 -4.27
N GLN A 178 -1.81 -19.16 -4.97
CA GLN A 178 -0.82 -20.05 -4.34
C GLN A 178 0.08 -19.27 -3.38
N THR A 179 0.61 -18.13 -3.82
CA THR A 179 1.49 -17.30 -3.01
C THR A 179 0.81 -16.83 -1.73
N LEU A 180 -0.39 -16.27 -1.83
CA LEU A 180 -1.13 -15.78 -0.67
C LEU A 180 -1.55 -16.93 0.26
N GLY A 181 -1.99 -18.06 -0.29
CA GLY A 181 -2.33 -19.24 0.51
C GLY A 181 -1.15 -19.76 1.33
N TYR A 182 0.08 -19.77 0.79
CA TYR A 182 1.28 -20.13 1.55
C TYR A 182 1.69 -19.05 2.57
N ARG A 183 1.60 -17.78 2.19
CA ARG A 183 2.06 -16.67 3.04
C ARG A 183 1.20 -16.46 4.27
N PHE A 184 -0.11 -16.66 4.14
CA PHE A 184 -1.10 -16.42 5.21
C PHE A 184 -1.72 -17.70 5.77
N LEU A 185 -1.09 -18.87 5.53
CA LEU A 185 -1.56 -20.18 6.00
C LEU A 185 -1.71 -20.26 7.54
N PHE A 186 -0.95 -19.44 8.27
CA PHE A 186 -1.00 -19.39 9.74
C PHE A 186 -2.28 -18.72 10.30
N ASP A 187 -3.03 -18.02 9.46
CA ASP A 187 -4.36 -17.47 9.79
C ASP A 187 -5.32 -17.72 8.61
N PRO A 188 -5.91 -18.92 8.55
CA PRO A 188 -6.76 -19.31 7.42
C PRO A 188 -8.11 -18.58 7.36
N GLU A 189 -8.45 -17.81 8.40
CA GLU A 189 -9.68 -17.00 8.43
C GLU A 189 -9.45 -15.58 7.87
N PHE A 190 -8.20 -15.18 7.68
CA PHE A 190 -7.82 -13.93 7.03
C PHE A 190 -7.90 -14.05 5.49
#